data_cc92a5405f1203f44e0e22bd04f7d0c7
#
_entry.id   cc92a5405f1203f44e0e22bd04f7d0c7
#
_cell.length_a   1.000
_cell.length_b   1.000
_cell.length_c   1.000
_cell.angle_alpha   90.00
_cell.angle_beta   90.00
_cell.angle_gamma   90.00
#
_symmetry.space_group_name_H-M   'P 1'
#
loop_
_entity.id
_entity.type
_entity.pdbx_description
1 polymer ?
#
loop_
_entity_poly.entity_id
_entity_poly.type
_entity_poly.pdbx_seq_one_letter_code
_entity_poly.pdbx_strand_id
1 'polypeptide(L)'
;PGSSRGVLESYGFRQVYTAHDLHAYATSSFPYTRPGKDQEPALRRVDFSKVQFEAIFVFHDSREWGRDIQYAVDLMRADRGVFGTVLTNEEIRRRSPMPIYFSHADLLWGNDFSVARLGQGAFRVALEAVFKVRRSG
;
A
#
# COMPACT_ATOMS: atom_id res chain seq x y z
N PRO A 1 -7.05 19.47 8.01
CA PRO A 1 -6.14 18.36 8.20
C PRO A 1 -5.64 17.90 6.82
N GLY A 2 -4.34 18.04 6.57
CA GLY A 2 -3.74 17.70 5.30
C GLY A 2 -3.86 16.20 5.01
N SER A 3 -3.99 15.83 3.73
CA SER A 3 -3.89 14.44 3.31
C SER A 3 -2.49 13.90 3.63
N SER A 4 -2.34 12.59 3.84
CA SER A 4 -1.02 11.96 4.04
C SER A 4 -0.05 12.30 2.91
N ARG A 5 -0.55 12.46 1.68
CA ARG A 5 0.22 12.96 0.53
C ARG A 5 0.78 14.35 0.79
N GLY A 6 -0.04 15.30 1.20
CA GLY A 6 0.40 16.67 1.46
C GLY A 6 1.45 16.74 2.57
N VAL A 7 1.37 15.88 3.57
CA VAL A 7 2.39 15.76 4.62
C VAL A 7 3.73 15.31 4.03
N LEU A 8 3.75 14.23 3.25
CA LEU A 8 4.97 13.74 2.61
C LEU A 8 5.56 14.78 1.63
N GLU A 9 4.72 15.42 0.82
CA GLU A 9 5.16 16.48 -0.09
C GLU A 9 5.78 17.65 0.66
N SER A 10 5.26 18.01 1.85
CA SER A 10 5.85 19.06 2.69
C SER A 10 7.24 18.69 3.25
N TYR A 11 7.54 17.41 3.36
CA TYR A 11 8.87 16.90 3.73
C TYR A 11 9.82 16.74 2.53
N GLY A 12 9.40 17.14 1.32
CA GLY A 12 10.24 17.14 0.12
C GLY A 12 10.13 15.90 -0.75
N PHE A 13 9.23 14.96 -0.45
CA PHE A 13 8.91 13.86 -1.36
C PHE A 13 8.19 14.40 -2.60
N ARG A 14 8.67 14.07 -3.79
CA ARG A 14 8.15 14.66 -5.04
C ARG A 14 7.10 13.83 -5.75
N GLN A 15 7.15 12.51 -5.60
CA GLN A 15 6.29 11.56 -6.29
C GLN A 15 5.54 10.72 -5.25
N VAL A 16 4.49 11.30 -4.68
CA VAL A 16 3.66 10.67 -3.65
C VAL A 16 2.34 10.22 -4.25
N TYR A 17 2.10 8.93 -4.21
CA TYR A 17 0.90 8.29 -4.74
C TYR A 17 0.20 7.48 -3.67
N THR A 18 -1.09 7.26 -3.86
CA THR A 18 -1.94 6.50 -2.94
C THR A 18 -2.48 5.24 -3.62
N ALA A 19 -2.99 4.31 -2.83
CA ALA A 19 -3.67 3.13 -3.34
C ALA A 19 -4.85 3.48 -4.28
N HIS A 20 -5.48 4.64 -4.08
CA HIS A 20 -6.56 5.12 -4.95
C HIS A 20 -6.04 5.51 -6.34
N ASP A 21 -4.86 6.10 -6.43
CA ASP A 21 -4.24 6.45 -7.72
C ASP A 21 -3.93 5.18 -8.53
N LEU A 22 -3.38 4.15 -7.88
CA LEU A 22 -3.11 2.85 -8.50
C LEU A 22 -4.39 2.16 -8.96
N HIS A 23 -5.44 2.18 -8.13
CA HIS A 23 -6.73 1.58 -8.47
C HIS A 23 -7.42 2.30 -9.63
N ALA A 24 -7.35 3.62 -9.67
CA ALA A 24 -7.89 4.41 -10.79
C ALA A 24 -7.12 4.19 -12.10
N TYR A 25 -5.81 3.96 -12.02
CA TYR A 25 -4.97 3.63 -13.18
C TYR A 25 -5.28 2.26 -13.77
N ALA A 26 -5.44 1.25 -12.91
CA ALA A 26 -5.67 -0.13 -13.31
C ALA A 26 -6.78 -0.76 -12.45
N THR A 27 -8.04 -0.54 -12.82
CA THR A 27 -9.20 -1.03 -12.05
C THR A 27 -9.24 -2.56 -11.92
N SER A 28 -8.70 -3.29 -12.90
CA SER A 28 -8.56 -4.74 -12.84
C SER A 28 -7.56 -5.25 -11.82
N SER A 29 -6.68 -4.39 -11.30
CA SER A 29 -5.72 -4.75 -10.24
C SER A 29 -6.40 -5.04 -8.90
N PHE A 30 -7.62 -4.50 -8.68
CA PHE A 30 -8.49 -4.84 -7.56
C PHE A 30 -9.95 -4.83 -8.02
N PRO A 31 -10.45 -5.93 -8.59
CA PRO A 31 -11.75 -5.97 -9.29
C PRO A 31 -12.97 -6.03 -8.36
N TYR A 32 -12.77 -6.07 -7.04
CA TYR A 32 -13.83 -6.24 -6.05
C TYR A 32 -14.59 -4.95 -5.73
N THR A 33 -13.97 -3.80 -5.97
CA THR A 33 -14.60 -2.49 -5.78
C THR A 33 -14.30 -1.58 -6.97
N ARG A 34 -15.10 -0.53 -7.12
CA ARG A 34 -14.82 0.53 -8.09
C ARG A 34 -14.16 1.71 -7.38
N PRO A 35 -13.26 2.46 -8.06
CA PRO A 35 -12.75 3.71 -7.52
C PRO A 35 -13.91 4.63 -7.13
N GLY A 36 -13.88 5.16 -5.91
CA GLY A 36 -14.92 6.06 -5.41
C GLY A 36 -14.93 7.39 -6.18
N LYS A 37 -16.10 7.84 -6.60
CA LYS A 37 -16.27 9.12 -7.30
C LYS A 37 -15.84 10.31 -6.44
N ASP A 38 -16.02 10.20 -5.13
CA ASP A 38 -15.68 11.27 -4.17
C ASP A 38 -14.16 11.53 -4.05
N GLN A 39 -13.34 10.63 -4.58
CA GLN A 39 -11.88 10.73 -4.54
C GLN A 39 -11.27 11.24 -5.85
N GLU A 40 -12.05 11.30 -6.93
CA GLU A 40 -11.58 11.69 -8.26
C GLU A 40 -10.81 13.02 -8.30
N PRO A 41 -11.24 14.09 -7.59
CA PRO A 41 -10.51 15.37 -7.64
C PRO A 41 -9.11 15.33 -7.07
N ALA A 42 -8.81 14.36 -6.19
CA ALA A 42 -7.52 14.21 -5.53
C ALA A 42 -6.60 13.19 -6.22
N LEU A 43 -7.07 12.49 -7.25
CA LEU A 43 -6.30 11.45 -7.94
C LEU A 43 -5.15 12.05 -8.76
N ARG A 44 -4.01 11.37 -8.71
CA ARG A 44 -2.88 11.62 -9.60
C ARG A 44 -2.97 10.68 -10.80
N ARG A 45 -3.21 11.26 -11.98
CA ARG A 45 -3.32 10.51 -13.23
C ARG A 45 -1.97 10.50 -13.94
N VAL A 46 -1.19 9.46 -13.70
CA VAL A 46 0.13 9.22 -14.30
C VAL A 46 0.20 7.83 -14.89
N ASP A 47 1.15 7.63 -15.79
CA ASP A 47 1.49 6.31 -16.32
C ASP A 47 2.41 5.58 -15.32
N PHE A 48 1.82 4.71 -14.50
CA PHE A 48 2.57 3.98 -13.47
C PHE A 48 3.55 2.94 -14.03
N SER A 49 3.49 2.62 -15.32
CA SER A 49 4.52 1.82 -15.97
C SER A 49 5.88 2.52 -16.02
N LYS A 50 5.90 3.84 -15.83
CA LYS A 50 7.10 4.70 -15.84
C LYS A 50 7.51 5.20 -14.45
N VAL A 51 6.78 4.82 -13.42
CA VAL A 51 7.07 5.19 -12.03
C VAL A 51 7.78 4.04 -11.33
N GLN A 52 8.91 4.31 -10.70
CA GLN A 52 9.62 3.38 -9.83
C GLN A 52 9.36 3.78 -8.37
N PHE A 53 8.61 2.94 -7.66
CA PHE A 53 8.38 3.13 -6.24
C PHE A 53 9.62 2.69 -5.45
N GLU A 54 9.97 3.48 -4.45
CA GLU A 54 11.15 3.24 -3.60
C GLU A 54 10.79 2.87 -2.16
N ALA A 55 9.59 3.23 -1.71
CA ALA A 55 9.13 2.95 -0.36
C ALA A 55 7.60 2.98 -0.27
N ILE A 56 7.06 2.33 0.75
CA ILE A 56 5.66 2.35 1.14
C ILE A 56 5.54 2.96 2.53
N PHE A 57 4.59 3.87 2.73
CA PHE A 57 4.30 4.47 4.03
C PHE A 57 2.87 4.18 4.45
N VAL A 58 2.69 3.69 5.66
CA VAL A 58 1.39 3.46 6.29
C VAL A 58 1.25 4.40 7.47
N PHE A 59 0.47 5.49 7.31
CA PHE A 59 0.35 6.55 8.30
C PHE A 59 -0.89 6.43 9.19
N HIS A 60 -1.89 5.70 8.75
CA HIS A 60 -3.13 5.50 9.49
C HIS A 60 -3.75 4.15 9.15
N ASP A 61 -4.77 3.77 9.90
CA ASP A 61 -5.45 2.50 9.72
C ASP A 61 -6.07 2.40 8.33
N SER A 62 -5.75 1.33 7.61
CA SER A 62 -6.35 1.03 6.33
C SER A 62 -7.85 0.73 6.50
N ARG A 63 -8.66 1.29 5.61
CA ARG A 63 -10.10 1.02 5.53
C ARG A 63 -10.45 -0.08 4.56
N GLU A 64 -9.53 -0.43 3.67
CA GLU A 64 -9.68 -1.49 2.67
C GLU A 64 -8.45 -2.42 2.67
N TRP A 65 -8.37 -3.24 3.71
CA TRP A 65 -7.23 -4.14 3.92
C TRP A 65 -6.93 -5.01 2.71
N GLY A 66 -7.94 -5.56 2.05
CA GLY A 66 -7.74 -6.41 0.87
C GLY A 66 -6.99 -5.70 -0.24
N ARG A 67 -7.40 -4.50 -0.61
CA ARG A 67 -6.75 -3.69 -1.64
C ARG A 67 -5.35 -3.24 -1.21
N ASP A 68 -5.24 -2.72 -0.01
CA ASP A 68 -3.99 -2.11 0.46
C ASP A 68 -2.92 -3.19 0.70
N ILE A 69 -3.29 -4.38 1.18
CA ILE A 69 -2.40 -5.55 1.25
C ILE A 69 -1.99 -5.99 -0.16
N GLN A 70 -2.95 -6.10 -1.09
CA GLN A 70 -2.66 -6.51 -2.47
C GLN A 70 -1.60 -5.58 -3.09
N TYR A 71 -1.81 -4.27 -3.03
CA TYR A 71 -0.88 -3.31 -3.63
C TYR A 71 0.49 -3.27 -2.94
N ALA A 72 0.52 -3.38 -1.62
CA ALA A 72 1.78 -3.46 -0.89
C ALA A 72 2.57 -4.72 -1.31
N VAL A 73 1.91 -5.88 -1.37
CA VAL A 73 2.55 -7.13 -1.80
C VAL A 73 3.01 -7.04 -3.26
N ASP A 74 2.19 -6.49 -4.16
CA ASP A 74 2.54 -6.32 -5.57
C ASP A 74 3.79 -5.44 -5.72
N LEU A 75 3.85 -4.31 -5.04
CA LEU A 75 5.00 -3.40 -5.07
C LEU A 75 6.27 -4.03 -4.45
N MET A 76 6.13 -4.76 -3.34
CA MET A 76 7.25 -5.47 -2.72
C MET A 76 7.81 -6.60 -3.60
N ARG A 77 7.01 -7.08 -4.55
CA ARG A 77 7.38 -8.12 -5.53
C ARG A 77 7.71 -7.57 -6.91
N ALA A 78 7.51 -6.28 -7.12
CA ALA A 78 7.70 -5.64 -8.41
C ALA A 78 9.17 -5.60 -8.84
N ASP A 79 9.43 -5.71 -10.14
CA ASP A 79 10.76 -5.41 -10.68
C ASP A 79 11.03 -3.90 -10.56
N ARG A 80 12.08 -3.56 -9.85
CA ARG A 80 12.50 -2.17 -9.59
C ARG A 80 11.37 -1.25 -9.10
N GLY A 81 10.39 -1.82 -8.39
CA GLY A 81 9.27 -1.05 -7.86
C GLY A 81 8.28 -0.53 -8.92
N VAL A 82 8.25 -1.09 -10.12
CA VAL A 82 7.31 -0.69 -11.18
C VAL A 82 6.00 -1.46 -11.02
N PHE A 83 4.91 -0.74 -10.80
CA PHE A 83 3.59 -1.35 -10.62
C PHE A 83 3.16 -2.16 -11.85
N GLY A 84 2.63 -3.36 -11.62
CA GLY A 84 2.22 -4.27 -12.68
C GLY A 84 3.32 -5.21 -13.18
N THR A 85 4.53 -5.08 -12.66
CA THR A 85 5.62 -6.05 -12.89
C THR A 85 5.74 -7.03 -11.72
N VAL A 86 6.39 -8.18 -11.95
CA VAL A 86 6.60 -9.17 -10.89
C VAL A 86 7.94 -9.87 -11.09
N LEU A 87 8.68 -10.02 -10.01
CA LEU A 87 9.88 -10.86 -9.94
C LEU A 87 9.51 -12.29 -9.59
N THR A 88 10.33 -13.24 -10.03
CA THR A 88 10.25 -14.62 -9.57
C THR A 88 10.56 -14.73 -8.08
N ASN A 89 10.10 -15.79 -7.43
CA ASN A 89 10.40 -16.02 -6.01
C ASN A 89 11.92 -16.12 -5.75
N GLU A 90 12.70 -16.63 -6.70
CA GLU A 90 14.15 -16.71 -6.58
C GLU A 90 14.80 -15.33 -6.60
N GLU A 91 14.37 -14.45 -7.51
CA GLU A 91 14.86 -13.06 -7.58
C GLU A 91 14.49 -12.27 -6.31
N ILE A 92 13.27 -12.46 -5.80
CA ILE A 92 12.82 -11.82 -4.55
C ILE A 92 13.67 -12.27 -3.35
N ARG A 93 14.04 -13.56 -3.29
CA ARG A 93 14.90 -14.07 -2.22
C ARG A 93 16.31 -13.48 -2.24
N ARG A 94 16.81 -13.11 -3.40
CA ARG A 94 18.14 -12.52 -3.60
C ARG A 94 18.21 -11.02 -3.39
N ARG A 95 17.05 -10.34 -3.33
CA ARG A 95 16.97 -8.88 -3.19
C ARG A 95 16.38 -8.50 -1.84
N SER A 96 16.78 -7.33 -1.34
CA SER A 96 16.05 -6.69 -0.25
C SER A 96 14.67 -6.26 -0.76
N PRO A 97 13.58 -6.59 -0.06
CA PRO A 97 12.25 -6.12 -0.44
C PRO A 97 12.18 -4.59 -0.34
N MET A 98 11.24 -3.99 -1.07
CA MET A 98 10.94 -2.58 -0.92
C MET A 98 10.63 -2.25 0.54
N PRO A 99 11.24 -1.19 1.11
CA PRO A 99 10.98 -0.83 2.49
C PRO A 99 9.54 -0.36 2.68
N ILE A 100 8.94 -0.79 3.79
CA ILE A 100 7.63 -0.35 4.23
C ILE A 100 7.72 0.20 5.64
N TYR A 101 7.18 1.38 5.87
CA TYR A 101 7.24 2.10 7.13
C TYR A 101 5.83 2.25 7.71
N PHE A 102 5.71 1.91 9.00
CA PHE A 102 4.46 2.02 9.75
C PHE A 102 4.59 3.11 10.80
N SER A 103 3.60 3.98 10.94
CA SER A 103 3.64 5.08 11.90
C SER A 103 3.48 4.62 13.35
N HIS A 104 2.84 3.49 13.59
CA HIS A 104 2.71 2.86 14.91
C HIS A 104 2.51 1.35 14.80
N ALA A 105 2.62 0.65 15.95
CA ALA A 105 2.60 -0.81 16.00
C ALA A 105 1.41 -1.38 16.79
N ASP A 106 0.45 -0.57 17.18
CA ASP A 106 -0.67 -0.98 18.02
C ASP A 106 -1.54 -2.03 17.29
N LEU A 107 -1.67 -3.20 17.90
CA LEU A 107 -2.53 -4.27 17.40
C LEU A 107 -4.01 -3.93 17.56
N LEU A 108 -4.36 -3.27 18.66
CA LEU A 108 -5.72 -2.94 19.05
C LEU A 108 -5.82 -1.49 19.49
N TRP A 109 -6.97 -0.89 19.25
CA TRP A 109 -7.33 0.42 19.78
C TRP A 109 -8.78 0.43 20.24
N GLY A 110 -9.12 1.31 21.18
CA GLY A 110 -10.45 1.45 21.75
C GLY A 110 -11.23 2.60 21.12
N ASN A 111 -12.55 2.41 21.00
CA ASN A 111 -13.53 3.44 20.66
C ASN A 111 -14.82 3.21 21.47
N ASP A 112 -15.93 3.79 21.06
CA ASP A 112 -17.23 3.63 21.72
C ASP A 112 -17.82 2.21 21.65
N PHE A 113 -17.27 1.35 20.80
CA PHE A 113 -17.67 -0.05 20.75
C PHE A 113 -17.03 -0.83 21.91
N SER A 114 -17.78 -1.75 22.51
CA SER A 114 -17.38 -2.48 23.74
C SER A 114 -16.15 -3.39 23.57
N VAL A 115 -15.83 -3.77 22.36
CA VAL A 115 -14.67 -4.62 22.04
C VAL A 115 -13.68 -3.79 21.23
N ALA A 116 -12.38 -3.89 21.53
CA ALA A 116 -11.33 -3.18 20.81
C ALA A 116 -11.29 -3.54 19.33
N ARG A 117 -10.89 -2.57 18.52
CA ARG A 117 -10.75 -2.69 17.06
C ARG A 117 -9.33 -3.02 16.68
N LEU A 118 -9.16 -3.67 15.52
CA LEU A 118 -7.84 -3.93 14.95
C LEU A 118 -7.20 -2.63 14.48
N GLY A 119 -5.95 -2.42 14.86
CA GLY A 119 -5.14 -1.27 14.49
C GLY A 119 -4.12 -1.56 13.40
N GLN A 120 -3.24 -0.58 13.17
CA GLN A 120 -2.21 -0.64 12.13
C GLN A 120 -1.23 -1.80 12.33
N GLY A 121 -0.92 -2.18 13.58
CA GLY A 121 -0.08 -3.33 13.89
C GLY A 121 -0.71 -4.65 13.43
N ALA A 122 -2.03 -4.80 13.53
CA ALA A 122 -2.73 -5.97 13.03
C ALA A 122 -2.72 -6.03 11.48
N PHE A 123 -2.87 -4.88 10.82
CA PHE A 123 -2.70 -4.77 9.38
C PHE A 123 -1.29 -5.20 8.94
N ARG A 124 -0.26 -4.75 9.66
CA ARG A 124 1.12 -5.16 9.42
C ARG A 124 1.31 -6.67 9.52
N VAL A 125 0.79 -7.31 10.58
CA VAL A 125 0.87 -8.77 10.76
C VAL A 125 0.21 -9.50 9.59
N ALA A 126 -0.96 -9.06 9.14
CA ALA A 126 -1.66 -9.64 8.01
C ALA A 126 -0.86 -9.50 6.70
N LEU A 127 -0.33 -8.32 6.43
CA LEU A 127 0.51 -8.05 5.27
C LEU A 127 1.78 -8.92 5.25
N GLU A 128 2.49 -8.99 6.37
CA GLU A 128 3.71 -9.79 6.50
C GLU A 128 3.42 -11.29 6.29
N ALA A 129 2.30 -11.79 6.82
CA ALA A 129 1.88 -13.18 6.62
C ALA A 129 1.61 -13.48 5.14
N VAL A 130 0.84 -12.62 4.45
CA VAL A 130 0.55 -12.78 3.01
C VAL A 130 1.84 -12.73 2.18
N PHE A 131 2.71 -11.75 2.45
CA PHE A 131 3.98 -11.61 1.72
C PHE A 131 4.88 -12.83 1.93
N LYS A 132 4.98 -13.36 3.15
CA LYS A 132 5.76 -14.54 3.47
C LYS A 132 5.28 -15.76 2.69
N VAL A 133 3.97 -16.02 2.65
CA VAL A 133 3.39 -17.13 1.88
C VAL A 133 3.69 -16.97 0.39
N ARG A 134 3.49 -15.79 -0.17
CA ARG A 134 3.76 -15.48 -1.58
C ARG A 134 5.23 -15.59 -1.97
N ARG A 135 6.15 -15.45 -1.00
CA ARG A 135 7.59 -15.62 -1.21
C ARG A 135 8.04 -17.07 -1.13
N SER A 136 7.31 -17.92 -0.41
CA SER A 136 7.65 -19.33 -0.14
C SER A 136 7.14 -20.30 -1.20
N GLY A 137 6.08 -19.94 -1.93
CA GLY A 137 5.53 -20.71 -3.05
C GLY A 137 6.22 -20.35 -4.34
#